data_b25f743fadf27f02d7457761a93f3b5e
#
_entry.id   b25f743fadf27f02d7457761a93f3b5e
#
_cell.length_a   1.000
_cell.length_b   1.000
_cell.length_c   1.000
_cell.angle_alpha   90.00
_cell.angle_beta   90.00
_cell.angle_gamma   90.00
#
_symmetry.space_group_name_H-M   'P 1'
#
loop_
_entity.id
_entity.type
_entity.pdbx_description
1 polymer ?
#
loop_
_entity_poly.entity_id
_entity_poly.type
_entity_poly.pdbx_seq_one_letter_code
_entity_poly.pdbx_strand_id
1 'polypeptide(L)'
;MELDSVHNYSETLVLQRVTAALGARGADLDQEQLTDVVCLALNNLPPRYVRHTVDYLSHLTPREQRELEAAVDQAIAEAAGVIIRRRGSDQR
;
A
#
# COMPACT_ATOMS: atom_id res chain seq x y z
N MET A 1 -20.41 -20.80 -1.05
CA MET A 1 -19.15 -20.17 -0.64
C MET A 1 -19.21 -18.68 -0.96
N GLU A 2 -18.96 -17.85 0.02
CA GLU A 2 -19.02 -16.39 -0.15
C GLU A 2 -17.65 -15.85 -0.51
N LEU A 3 -17.38 -15.70 -1.80
CA LEU A 3 -16.11 -15.18 -2.27
C LEU A 3 -15.96 -13.68 -2.02
N ASP A 4 -17.08 -12.97 -1.90
CA ASP A 4 -17.08 -11.50 -1.70
C ASP A 4 -16.47 -11.08 -0.36
N SER A 5 -16.43 -11.98 0.62
CA SER A 5 -15.82 -11.68 1.91
C SER A 5 -14.31 -11.88 1.92
N VAL A 6 -13.77 -12.57 0.92
CA VAL A 6 -12.33 -12.77 0.81
C VAL A 6 -11.70 -11.54 0.18
N HIS A 7 -10.71 -10.94 0.86
CA HIS A 7 -10.03 -9.76 0.35
C HIS A 7 -8.55 -9.78 0.75
N ASN A 8 -7.76 -9.03 0.01
CA ASN A 8 -6.33 -8.90 0.27
C ASN A 8 -6.10 -7.79 1.28
N TYR A 9 -5.71 -8.15 2.50
CA TYR A 9 -5.49 -7.18 3.56
C TYR A 9 -4.34 -6.20 3.23
N SER A 10 -3.36 -6.61 2.42
CA SER A 10 -2.31 -5.70 1.95
C SER A 10 -2.90 -4.53 1.17
N GLU A 11 -3.92 -4.78 0.35
CA GLU A 11 -4.63 -3.71 -0.38
C GLU A 11 -5.29 -2.73 0.59
N THR A 12 -5.98 -3.25 1.59
CA THR A 12 -6.60 -2.42 2.62
C THR A 12 -5.58 -1.51 3.30
N LEU A 13 -4.45 -2.07 3.71
CA LEU A 13 -3.40 -1.30 4.38
C LEU A 13 -2.77 -0.24 3.48
N VAL A 14 -2.48 -0.57 2.22
CA VAL A 14 -1.90 0.40 1.29
C VAL A 14 -2.86 1.58 1.12
N LEU A 15 -4.15 1.31 0.90
CA LEU A 15 -5.14 2.37 0.71
C LEU A 15 -5.30 3.24 1.97
N GLN A 16 -5.20 2.65 3.15
CA GLN A 16 -5.30 3.40 4.41
C GLN A 16 -4.08 4.26 4.67
N ARG A 17 -2.90 3.83 4.25
CA ARG A 17 -1.65 4.45 4.65
C ARG A 17 -0.99 5.29 3.57
N VAL A 18 -1.45 5.23 2.32
CA VAL A 18 -0.75 5.89 1.20
C VAL A 18 -0.61 7.39 1.39
N THR A 19 -1.64 8.09 1.83
CA THR A 19 -1.60 9.54 2.01
C THR A 19 -0.59 9.94 3.09
N ALA A 20 -0.64 9.28 4.23
CA ALA A 20 0.27 9.57 5.34
C ALA A 20 1.71 9.18 4.98
N ALA A 21 1.90 8.05 4.32
CA ALA A 21 3.23 7.57 3.95
C ALA A 21 3.91 8.47 2.92
N LEU A 22 3.15 9.06 2.00
CA LEU A 22 3.69 9.98 1.00
C LEU A 22 3.99 11.36 1.58
N GLY A 23 3.20 11.81 2.56
CA GLY A 23 3.36 13.13 3.13
C GLY A 23 3.30 14.23 2.07
N ALA A 24 4.24 15.17 2.10
CA ALA A 24 4.29 16.30 1.17
C ALA A 24 4.45 15.87 -0.29
N ARG A 25 5.09 14.72 -0.56
CA ARG A 25 5.28 14.23 -1.92
C ARG A 25 3.97 13.89 -2.62
N GLY A 26 2.94 13.51 -1.84
CA GLY A 26 1.64 13.16 -2.39
C GLY A 26 0.94 14.34 -3.07
N ALA A 27 1.23 15.57 -2.64
CA ALA A 27 0.63 16.77 -3.22
C ALA A 27 1.08 17.01 -4.66
N ASP A 28 2.23 16.48 -5.05
CA ASP A 28 2.80 16.66 -6.39
C ASP A 28 2.34 15.58 -7.38
N LEU A 29 1.56 14.61 -6.93
CA LEU A 29 1.10 13.49 -7.75
C LEU A 29 -0.37 13.66 -8.10
N ASP A 30 -0.70 13.43 -9.38
CA ASP A 30 -2.09 13.42 -9.80
C ASP A 30 -2.74 12.07 -9.47
N GLN A 31 -4.03 11.93 -9.77
CA GLN A 31 -4.80 10.73 -9.44
C GLN A 31 -4.25 9.49 -10.15
N GLU A 32 -3.84 9.60 -11.40
CA GLU A 32 -3.26 8.48 -12.14
C GLU A 32 -1.93 8.04 -11.52
N GLN A 33 -1.09 9.00 -11.16
CA GLN A 33 0.19 8.72 -10.52
C GLN A 33 0.02 8.08 -9.15
N LEU A 34 -0.95 8.55 -8.37
CA LEU A 34 -1.28 7.92 -7.08
C LEU A 34 -1.75 6.48 -7.26
N THR A 35 -2.56 6.24 -8.27
CA THR A 35 -3.01 4.88 -8.60
C THR A 35 -1.83 3.99 -8.99
N ASP A 36 -0.88 4.52 -9.77
CA ASP A 36 0.34 3.80 -10.14
C ASP A 36 1.19 3.47 -8.90
N VAL A 37 1.30 4.39 -7.96
CA VAL A 37 2.02 4.14 -6.70
C VAL A 37 1.38 2.98 -5.94
N VAL A 38 0.05 2.99 -5.83
CA VAL A 38 -0.69 1.92 -5.15
C VAL A 38 -0.45 0.58 -5.84
N CYS A 39 -0.58 0.52 -7.16
CA CYS A 39 -0.37 -0.71 -7.92
C CYS A 39 1.05 -1.24 -7.74
N LEU A 40 2.04 -0.37 -7.85
CA LEU A 40 3.44 -0.77 -7.72
C LEU A 40 3.77 -1.25 -6.31
N ALA A 41 3.26 -0.56 -5.30
CA ALA A 41 3.44 -0.97 -3.91
C ALA A 41 2.84 -2.35 -3.67
N LEU A 42 1.63 -2.60 -4.17
CA LEU A 42 0.95 -3.89 -4.01
C LEU A 42 1.70 -5.02 -4.71
N ASN A 43 2.31 -4.75 -5.86
CA ASN A 43 3.10 -5.74 -6.57
C ASN A 43 4.40 -6.11 -5.84
N ASN A 44 4.84 -5.27 -4.92
CA ASN A 44 6.05 -5.52 -4.13
C ASN A 44 5.74 -6.00 -2.71
N LEU A 45 4.48 -6.25 -2.40
CA LEU A 45 4.04 -6.78 -1.11
C LEU A 45 3.46 -8.16 -1.30
N PRO A 46 3.70 -9.10 -0.36
CA PRO A 46 3.03 -10.39 -0.41
C PRO A 46 1.53 -10.20 -0.18
N PRO A 47 0.68 -10.88 -0.92
CA PRO A 47 -0.75 -10.82 -0.69
C PRO A 47 -1.12 -11.46 0.64
N ARG A 48 -2.15 -10.92 1.30
CA ARG A 48 -2.66 -11.47 2.56
C ARG A 48 -4.17 -11.54 2.46
N TYR A 49 -4.65 -12.70 1.99
CA TYR A 49 -6.08 -12.91 1.84
C TYR A 49 -6.69 -13.26 3.17
N VAL A 50 -7.69 -12.49 3.58
CA VAL A 50 -8.39 -12.67 4.84
C VAL A 50 -9.89 -12.64 4.59
N ARG A 51 -10.65 -13.32 5.46
CA ARG A 51 -12.09 -13.32 5.41
C ARG A 51 -12.68 -12.30 6.38
N HIS A 52 -12.19 -12.32 7.62
CA HIS A 52 -12.65 -11.41 8.67
C HIS A 52 -11.48 -10.61 9.19
N THR A 53 -11.44 -9.33 8.85
CA THR A 53 -10.34 -8.45 9.24
C THR A 53 -10.16 -8.40 10.76
N VAL A 54 -11.26 -8.31 11.51
CA VAL A 54 -11.19 -8.23 12.98
C VAL A 54 -10.56 -9.49 13.57
N ASP A 55 -10.98 -10.66 13.10
CA ASP A 55 -10.41 -11.92 13.56
C ASP A 55 -8.93 -12.03 13.20
N TYR A 56 -8.57 -11.64 11.98
CA TYR A 56 -7.18 -11.65 11.54
C TYR A 56 -6.31 -10.77 12.43
N LEU A 57 -6.76 -9.52 12.69
CA LEU A 57 -6.01 -8.58 13.51
C LEU A 57 -5.87 -9.03 14.95
N SER A 58 -6.88 -9.74 15.48
CA SER A 58 -6.82 -10.24 16.86
C SER A 58 -5.76 -11.32 17.06
N HIS A 59 -5.32 -11.97 15.99
CA HIS A 59 -4.26 -13.00 16.04
C HIS A 59 -2.86 -12.42 15.84
N LEU A 60 -2.75 -11.14 15.48
CA LEU A 60 -1.45 -10.49 15.32
C LEU A 60 -0.98 -9.94 16.66
N THR A 61 0.31 -10.13 16.96
CA THR A 61 0.92 -9.43 18.08
C THR A 61 1.10 -7.97 17.72
N PRO A 62 1.22 -7.05 18.69
CA PRO A 62 1.54 -5.65 18.38
C PRO A 62 2.81 -5.50 17.55
N ARG A 63 3.81 -6.35 17.78
CA ARG A 63 5.06 -6.35 17.01
C ARG A 63 4.81 -6.73 15.55
N GLU A 64 4.05 -7.81 15.32
CA GLU A 64 3.72 -8.26 13.97
C GLU A 64 2.94 -7.20 13.21
N GLN A 65 2.01 -6.52 13.88
CA GLN A 65 1.24 -5.44 13.28
C GLN A 65 2.14 -4.28 12.87
N ARG A 66 3.07 -3.87 13.74
CA ARG A 66 4.02 -2.79 13.43
C ARG A 66 4.93 -3.16 12.27
N GLU A 67 5.39 -4.41 12.22
CA GLU A 67 6.23 -4.89 11.12
C GLU A 67 5.48 -4.87 9.79
N LEU A 68 4.22 -5.26 9.81
CA LEU A 68 3.37 -5.24 8.62
C LEU A 68 3.15 -3.81 8.12
N GLU A 69 2.85 -2.89 9.02
CA GLU A 69 2.67 -1.48 8.69
C GLU A 69 3.96 -0.85 8.15
N ALA A 70 5.09 -1.18 8.76
CA ALA A 70 6.40 -0.69 8.31
C ALA A 70 6.72 -1.20 6.89
N ALA A 71 6.42 -2.46 6.60
CA ALA A 71 6.62 -3.03 5.28
C ALA A 71 5.76 -2.33 4.22
N VAL A 72 4.52 -2.02 4.57
CA VAL A 72 3.60 -1.29 3.70
C VAL A 72 4.13 0.12 3.42
N ASP A 73 4.54 0.85 4.47
CA ASP A 73 5.08 2.20 4.31
C ASP A 73 6.33 2.21 3.45
N GLN A 74 7.20 1.22 3.62
CA GLN A 74 8.41 1.06 2.81
C GLN A 74 8.07 0.82 1.33
N ALA A 75 7.12 -0.06 1.07
CA ALA A 75 6.69 -0.36 -0.30
C ALA A 75 6.10 0.88 -0.99
N ILE A 76 5.31 1.67 -0.25
CA ILE A 76 4.74 2.92 -0.76
C ILE A 76 5.85 3.92 -1.07
N ALA A 77 6.82 4.09 -0.17
CA ALA A 77 7.92 5.04 -0.37
C ALA A 77 8.75 4.67 -1.60
N GLU A 78 9.07 3.40 -1.77
CA GLU A 78 9.82 2.91 -2.93
C GLU A 78 9.03 3.10 -4.23
N ALA A 79 7.74 2.78 -4.21
CA ALA A 79 6.86 2.97 -5.36
C ALA A 79 6.78 4.43 -5.75
N ALA A 80 6.61 5.33 -4.78
CA ALA A 80 6.57 6.77 -5.03
C ALA A 80 7.86 7.25 -5.68
N GLY A 81 9.01 6.77 -5.22
CA GLY A 81 10.30 7.11 -5.82
C GLY A 81 10.38 6.72 -7.29
N VAL A 82 9.88 5.53 -7.64
CA VAL A 82 9.85 5.05 -9.03
C VAL A 82 8.95 5.94 -9.89
N ILE A 83 7.74 6.22 -9.43
CA ILE A 83 6.77 7.01 -10.19
C ILE A 83 7.26 8.45 -10.39
N ILE A 84 7.85 9.06 -9.37
CA ILE A 84 8.40 10.41 -9.46
C ILE A 84 9.54 10.46 -10.49
N ARG A 85 10.41 9.46 -10.50
CA ARG A 85 11.49 9.37 -11.48
C ARG A 85 10.96 9.21 -12.91
N ARG A 86 9.94 8.38 -13.11
CA ARG A 86 9.29 8.19 -14.41
C ARG A 86 8.68 9.49 -14.91
N ARG A 87 8.02 10.23 -14.03
CA ARG A 87 7.44 11.53 -14.32
C ARG A 87 8.50 12.51 -14.82
N GLY A 88 9.66 12.56 -14.14
CA GLY A 88 10.77 13.42 -14.54
C GLY A 88 11.33 13.06 -15.90
N SER A 89 11.40 11.75 -16.22
CA SER A 89 11.88 11.27 -17.51
C SER A 89 10.91 11.65 -18.64
N ASP A 90 9.61 11.59 -18.38
CA ASP A 90 8.57 11.89 -19.38
C ASP A 90 8.47 13.38 -19.72
N GLN A 91 9.07 14.24 -18.91
CA GLN A 91 9.04 15.67 -19.09
C GLN A 91 10.22 16.23 -19.89
N ARG A 92 11.05 15.37 -20.42
CA ARG A 92 12.21 15.78 -21.24
C ARG A 92 11.81 16.18 -22.64
#